data_7a69732b3f14418b86771d198cb2b3c7
#
_entry.id   7a69732b3f14418b86771d198cb2b3c7
#
_cell.length_a   1.000
_cell.length_b   1.000
_cell.length_c   1.000
_cell.angle_alpha   90.00
_cell.angle_beta   90.00
_cell.angle_gamma   90.00
#
_symmetry.space_group_name_H-M   'P 1'
#
loop_
_entity.id
_entity.type
_entity.pdbx_description
1 polymer ?
#
loop_
_entity_poly.entity_id
_entity_poly.type
_entity_poly.pdbx_seq_one_letter_code
_entity_poly.pdbx_strand_id
1 'polypeptide(L)'
;TATTEIYTLSLHDALPILSLRGAVSIARRLQDPLAELVKIEPKSIGVGQYQHDVSQLKLARSLDAVVEDCVNAVGVDVNTASAALLARISGLNSTLAQNIVAHRDANGAFRTRDELKKVSRLGEKTFEQAAGFLRVMNGDNPLDASAVHPETYPLVQRIAADTERDIRSLIGDSAFLKRLDPKKFTDETFGLPTVTDIL
;
A
#
# COMPACT_ATOMS: atom_id res chain seq x y z
N THR A 1 -2.27 23.12 -0.37
CA THR A 1 -1.62 23.93 -1.43
C THR A 1 -0.14 24.12 -1.15
N ALA A 2 0.28 24.49 0.07
CA ALA A 2 1.70 24.67 0.42
C ALA A 2 2.52 23.37 0.32
N THR A 3 1.92 22.22 0.64
CA THR A 3 2.59 20.92 0.60
C THR A 3 2.93 20.47 -0.84
N THR A 4 2.06 20.81 -1.81
CA THR A 4 2.26 20.46 -3.22
C THR A 4 3.40 21.26 -3.84
N GLU A 5 3.56 22.54 -3.49
CA GLU A 5 4.65 23.38 -4.00
C GLU A 5 6.02 22.92 -3.51
N ILE A 6 6.13 22.42 -2.28
CA ILE A 6 7.39 21.86 -1.76
C ILE A 6 7.80 20.59 -2.54
N TYR A 7 6.83 19.80 -3.00
CA TYR A 7 7.10 18.59 -3.81
C TYR A 7 7.63 18.92 -5.21
N THR A 8 7.14 19.98 -5.84
CA THR A 8 7.53 20.37 -7.19
C THR A 8 8.88 21.07 -7.24
N LEU A 9 9.18 21.92 -6.29
CA LEU A 9 10.45 22.66 -6.21
C LEU A 9 11.67 21.77 -5.93
N SER A 10 11.50 20.56 -5.42
CA SER A 10 12.63 19.74 -4.96
C SER A 10 13.33 18.94 -6.04
N LEU A 11 12.81 18.85 -7.26
CA LEU A 11 13.31 17.87 -8.25
C LEU A 11 13.80 18.46 -9.57
N HIS A 12 13.42 19.65 -9.98
CA HIS A 12 13.71 20.07 -11.35
C HIS A 12 14.44 21.41 -11.52
N ASP A 13 14.27 22.39 -10.65
CA ASP A 13 14.65 23.78 -10.97
C ASP A 13 15.74 24.41 -10.12
N ALA A 14 16.35 23.67 -9.24
CA ALA A 14 17.44 24.26 -8.51
C ALA A 14 18.65 23.34 -8.58
N LEU A 15 19.77 23.89 -8.74
CA LEU A 15 21.03 23.45 -8.17
C LEU A 15 20.93 23.57 -6.63
N PRO A 16 20.16 22.78 -5.93
CA PRO A 16 20.12 22.91 -4.50
C PRO A 16 21.34 22.19 -4.01
N ILE A 17 22.05 22.91 -3.30
CA ILE A 17 23.07 22.49 -2.40
C ILE A 17 22.65 21.12 -1.84
N LEU A 18 23.51 20.12 -1.98
CA LEU A 18 23.26 18.73 -1.53
C LEU A 18 22.72 18.66 -0.10
N SER A 19 23.11 19.61 0.76
CA SER A 19 22.62 19.76 2.13
C SER A 19 21.12 20.02 2.24
N LEU A 20 20.52 20.83 1.35
CA LEU A 20 19.07 21.07 1.35
C LEU A 20 18.28 19.82 0.94
N ARG A 21 18.78 19.05 -0.02
CA ARG A 21 18.17 17.78 -0.42
C ARG A 21 18.19 16.77 0.73
N GLY A 22 19.31 16.70 1.45
CA GLY A 22 19.44 15.88 2.65
C GLY A 22 18.48 16.31 3.76
N ALA A 23 18.36 17.60 4.04
CA ALA A 23 17.45 18.14 5.04
C ALA A 23 15.97 17.82 4.71
N VAL A 24 15.56 17.95 3.44
CA VAL A 24 14.20 17.57 3.00
C VAL A 24 13.95 16.08 3.18
N SER A 25 14.91 15.21 2.81
CA SER A 25 14.77 13.77 3.01
C SER A 25 14.64 13.40 4.48
N ILE A 26 15.44 14.03 5.36
CA ILE A 26 15.34 13.82 6.81
C ILE A 26 13.96 14.26 7.35
N ALA A 27 13.47 15.43 6.93
CA ALA A 27 12.16 15.93 7.33
C ALA A 27 11.03 15.00 6.86
N ARG A 28 11.12 14.47 5.64
CA ARG A 28 10.16 13.49 5.10
C ARG A 28 10.16 12.17 5.87
N ARG A 29 11.29 11.73 6.39
CA ARG A 29 11.35 10.52 7.25
C ARG A 29 10.52 10.65 8.51
N LEU A 30 10.32 11.86 9.01
CA LEU A 30 9.43 12.11 10.14
C LEU A 30 7.95 12.03 9.74
N GLN A 31 7.61 12.48 8.52
CA GLN A 31 6.23 12.48 8.01
C GLN A 31 5.79 11.10 7.52
N ASP A 32 6.63 10.46 6.72
CA ASP A 32 6.40 9.14 6.13
C ASP A 32 7.74 8.39 6.03
N PRO A 33 8.14 7.69 7.11
CA PRO A 33 9.41 6.98 7.16
C PRO A 33 9.51 5.90 6.09
N LEU A 34 8.43 5.19 5.78
CA LEU A 34 8.43 4.10 4.82
C LEU A 34 8.72 4.62 3.41
N ALA A 35 8.07 5.71 2.99
CA ALA A 35 8.25 6.31 1.68
C ALA A 35 9.69 6.80 1.41
N GLU A 36 10.42 7.16 2.46
CA GLU A 36 11.82 7.59 2.33
C GLU A 36 12.81 6.42 2.49
N LEU A 37 12.55 5.50 3.42
CA LEU A 37 13.44 4.37 3.68
C LEU A 37 13.52 3.39 2.49
N VAL A 38 12.43 3.18 1.76
CA VAL A 38 12.42 2.30 0.58
C VAL A 38 13.31 2.80 -0.58
N LYS A 39 13.74 4.05 -0.53
CA LYS A 39 14.68 4.63 -1.52
C LYS A 39 16.13 4.30 -1.22
N ILE A 40 16.43 3.79 -0.03
CA ILE A 40 17.78 3.46 0.42
C ILE A 40 18.00 1.97 0.20
N GLU A 41 19.14 1.60 -0.38
CA GLU A 41 19.51 0.19 -0.48
C GLU A 41 19.69 -0.40 0.93
N PRO A 42 18.96 -1.48 1.28
CA PRO A 42 18.97 -2.04 2.63
C PRO A 42 20.36 -2.40 3.15
N LYS A 43 21.25 -2.90 2.28
CA LYS A 43 22.64 -3.21 2.64
C LYS A 43 23.45 -1.98 3.10
N SER A 44 23.10 -0.80 2.60
CA SER A 44 23.76 0.46 2.98
C SER A 44 23.41 0.95 4.38
N ILE A 45 22.28 0.47 4.92
CA ILE A 45 21.85 0.80 6.30
C ILE A 45 22.66 -0.03 7.32
N GLY A 46 23.12 -1.22 6.90
CA GLY A 46 23.76 -2.20 7.77
C GLY A 46 22.75 -3.15 8.40
N VAL A 47 22.82 -4.43 8.05
CA VAL A 47 21.87 -5.46 8.50
C VAL A 47 22.49 -6.44 9.51
N GLY A 48 23.80 -6.41 9.66
CA GLY A 48 24.49 -7.26 10.65
C GLY A 48 26.00 -7.17 10.56
N GLN A 49 26.66 -7.56 11.65
CA GLN A 49 28.13 -7.51 11.77
C GLN A 49 28.82 -8.34 10.68
N TYR A 50 28.26 -9.49 10.33
CA TYR A 50 28.82 -10.42 9.36
C TYR A 50 28.19 -10.34 7.98
N GLN A 51 27.57 -9.23 7.63
CA GLN A 51 26.92 -9.08 6.32
C GLN A 51 27.87 -9.27 5.12
N HIS A 52 29.16 -9.04 5.31
CA HIS A 52 30.20 -9.20 4.26
C HIS A 52 30.64 -10.66 4.09
N ASP A 53 30.38 -11.52 5.07
CA ASP A 53 30.81 -12.94 5.06
C ASP A 53 29.80 -13.86 4.38
N VAL A 54 28.64 -13.34 4.00
CA VAL A 54 27.57 -14.07 3.31
C VAL A 54 27.52 -13.75 1.82
N SER A 55 26.86 -14.62 1.05
CA SER A 55 26.62 -14.38 -0.37
C SER A 55 25.84 -13.08 -0.58
N GLN A 56 26.46 -12.08 -1.19
CA GLN A 56 25.86 -10.76 -1.41
C GLN A 56 24.60 -10.81 -2.29
N LEU A 57 24.54 -11.76 -3.23
CA LEU A 57 23.37 -11.96 -4.08
C LEU A 57 22.18 -12.51 -3.28
N LYS A 58 22.44 -13.50 -2.42
CA LYS A 58 21.39 -14.07 -1.56
C LYS A 58 20.91 -13.05 -0.53
N LEU A 59 21.84 -12.31 0.08
CA LEU A 59 21.52 -11.22 1.02
C LEU A 59 20.62 -10.17 0.37
N ALA A 60 20.98 -9.68 -0.82
CA ALA A 60 20.17 -8.70 -1.53
C ALA A 60 18.74 -9.20 -1.78
N ARG A 61 18.59 -10.43 -2.29
CA ARG A 61 17.27 -11.04 -2.54
C ARG A 61 16.43 -11.19 -1.26
N SER A 62 17.05 -11.63 -0.17
CA SER A 62 16.35 -11.76 1.11
C SER A 62 15.90 -10.41 1.66
N LEU A 63 16.74 -9.38 1.53
CA LEU A 63 16.40 -8.03 1.99
C LEU A 63 15.31 -7.41 1.13
N ASP A 64 15.34 -7.60 -0.19
CA ASP A 64 14.27 -7.13 -1.08
C ASP A 64 12.93 -7.80 -0.74
N ALA A 65 12.92 -9.11 -0.47
CA ALA A 65 11.71 -9.82 -0.04
C ALA A 65 11.17 -9.27 1.30
N VAL A 66 12.03 -9.06 2.29
CA VAL A 66 11.61 -8.47 3.58
C VAL A 66 11.05 -7.06 3.41
N VAL A 67 11.64 -6.23 2.55
CA VAL A 67 11.11 -4.89 2.27
C VAL A 67 9.74 -4.98 1.60
N GLU A 68 9.56 -5.87 0.63
CA GLU A 68 8.28 -6.13 -0.02
C GLU A 68 7.22 -6.57 1.00
N ASP A 69 7.53 -7.55 1.83
CA ASP A 69 6.64 -8.05 2.88
C ASP A 69 6.23 -6.93 3.85
N CYS A 70 7.17 -6.10 4.30
CA CYS A 70 6.88 -4.99 5.20
C CYS A 70 5.99 -3.92 4.55
N VAL A 71 6.25 -3.58 3.28
CA VAL A 71 5.44 -2.60 2.54
C VAL A 71 4.03 -3.13 2.33
N ASN A 72 3.89 -4.40 1.95
CA ASN A 72 2.60 -5.04 1.75
C ASN A 72 1.80 -5.15 3.06
N ALA A 73 2.45 -5.48 4.16
CA ALA A 73 1.79 -5.57 5.48
C ALA A 73 1.20 -4.22 5.94
N VAL A 74 1.92 -3.13 5.72
CA VAL A 74 1.42 -1.77 6.04
C VAL A 74 0.34 -1.33 5.06
N GLY A 75 0.50 -1.66 3.79
CA GLY A 75 -0.31 -1.13 2.69
C GLY A 75 0.07 0.30 2.31
N VAL A 76 -0.27 0.70 1.10
CA VAL A 76 0.19 1.96 0.50
C VAL A 76 -0.97 2.76 -0.07
N ASP A 77 -1.10 4.03 0.32
CA ASP A 77 -2.07 4.94 -0.28
C ASP A 77 -1.65 5.35 -1.69
N VAL A 78 -2.43 4.98 -2.69
CA VAL A 78 -2.16 5.24 -4.11
C VAL A 78 -2.14 6.73 -4.45
N ASN A 79 -2.83 7.55 -3.66
CA ASN A 79 -2.97 8.98 -3.91
C ASN A 79 -1.76 9.79 -3.42
N THR A 80 -1.00 9.27 -2.46
CA THR A 80 0.14 9.98 -1.87
C THR A 80 1.49 9.32 -2.15
N ALA A 81 1.50 8.03 -2.43
CA ALA A 81 2.72 7.25 -2.61
C ALA A 81 3.57 7.69 -3.80
N SER A 82 4.89 7.63 -3.62
CA SER A 82 5.85 7.79 -4.72
C SER A 82 5.91 6.53 -5.61
N ALA A 83 6.37 6.68 -6.84
CA ALA A 83 6.60 5.53 -7.73
C ALA A 83 7.58 4.50 -7.12
N ALA A 84 8.58 4.96 -6.35
CA ALA A 84 9.52 4.08 -5.67
C ALA A 84 8.87 3.21 -4.59
N LEU A 85 7.89 3.76 -3.86
CA LEU A 85 7.13 3.01 -2.86
C LEU A 85 6.14 2.05 -3.53
N LEU A 86 5.39 2.52 -4.54
CA LEU A 86 4.46 1.69 -5.30
C LEU A 86 5.14 0.50 -5.98
N ALA A 87 6.38 0.66 -6.47
CA ALA A 87 7.15 -0.43 -7.08
C ALA A 87 7.54 -1.55 -6.10
N ARG A 88 7.34 -1.37 -4.79
CA ARG A 88 7.55 -2.40 -3.76
C ARG A 88 6.28 -3.21 -3.45
N ILE A 89 5.15 -2.85 -4.04
CA ILE A 89 3.90 -3.61 -3.89
C ILE A 89 3.94 -4.85 -4.76
N SER A 90 3.56 -5.99 -4.18
CA SER A 90 3.42 -7.25 -4.91
C SER A 90 2.52 -7.10 -6.15
N GLY A 91 2.98 -7.62 -7.28
CA GLY A 91 2.30 -7.50 -8.56
C GLY A 91 2.60 -6.21 -9.32
N LEU A 92 3.22 -5.20 -8.71
CA LEU A 92 3.64 -3.98 -9.40
C LEU A 92 5.14 -4.02 -9.75
N ASN A 93 5.48 -3.27 -10.80
CA ASN A 93 6.86 -2.99 -11.18
C ASN A 93 7.06 -1.48 -11.37
N SER A 94 8.28 -1.06 -11.62
CA SER A 94 8.62 0.36 -11.78
C SER A 94 7.80 1.05 -12.87
N THR A 95 7.50 0.37 -13.98
CA THR A 95 6.69 0.93 -15.07
C THR A 95 5.23 1.13 -14.64
N LEU A 96 4.63 0.15 -13.99
CA LEU A 96 3.25 0.25 -13.48
C LEU A 96 3.15 1.30 -12.38
N ALA A 97 4.12 1.36 -11.48
CA ALA A 97 4.19 2.40 -10.45
C ALA A 97 4.23 3.82 -11.05
N GLN A 98 5.04 4.02 -12.09
CA GLN A 98 5.08 5.29 -12.84
C GLN A 98 3.75 5.59 -13.54
N ASN A 99 3.10 4.58 -14.14
CA ASN A 99 1.80 4.75 -14.79
C ASN A 99 0.71 5.14 -13.79
N ILE A 100 0.70 4.58 -12.57
CA ILE A 100 -0.23 4.97 -11.50
C ILE A 100 -0.03 6.45 -11.15
N VAL A 101 1.21 6.87 -10.93
CA VAL A 101 1.53 8.27 -10.63
C VAL A 101 1.11 9.19 -11.77
N ALA A 102 1.48 8.87 -13.02
CA ALA A 102 1.11 9.65 -14.19
C ALA A 102 -0.41 9.74 -14.37
N HIS A 103 -1.14 8.65 -14.11
CA HIS A 103 -2.60 8.64 -14.21
C HIS A 103 -3.23 9.58 -13.19
N ARG A 104 -2.82 9.54 -11.92
CA ARG A 104 -3.36 10.44 -10.89
C ARG A 104 -2.99 11.90 -11.13
N ASP A 105 -1.79 12.16 -11.65
CA ASP A 105 -1.33 13.52 -11.96
C ASP A 105 -2.15 14.12 -13.12
N ALA A 106 -2.58 13.30 -14.07
CA ALA A 106 -3.38 13.72 -15.22
C ALA A 106 -4.89 13.78 -14.95
N ASN A 107 -5.43 12.88 -14.12
CA ASN A 107 -6.88 12.68 -13.94
C ASN A 107 -7.37 13.05 -12.53
N GLY A 108 -6.47 13.38 -11.61
CA GLY A 108 -6.79 13.60 -10.21
C GLY A 108 -6.68 12.34 -9.36
N ALA A 109 -6.97 12.48 -8.08
CA ALA A 109 -6.89 11.39 -7.10
C ALA A 109 -7.90 10.27 -7.42
N PHE A 110 -7.48 9.04 -7.21
CA PHE A 110 -8.36 7.87 -7.27
C PHE A 110 -9.42 7.96 -6.17
N ARG A 111 -10.66 7.72 -6.52
CA ARG A 111 -11.78 7.69 -5.58
C ARG A 111 -12.15 6.28 -5.12
N THR A 112 -11.82 5.28 -5.92
CA THR A 112 -12.02 3.86 -5.62
C THR A 112 -10.84 3.02 -6.08
N ARG A 113 -10.66 1.83 -5.49
CA ARG A 113 -9.67 0.86 -5.97
C ARG A 113 -9.93 0.41 -7.40
N ASP A 114 -11.19 0.29 -7.80
CA ASP A 114 -11.55 -0.12 -9.17
C ASP A 114 -11.05 0.85 -10.24
N GLU A 115 -10.87 2.11 -9.92
CA GLU A 115 -10.31 3.08 -10.85
C GLU A 115 -8.85 2.77 -11.25
N LEU A 116 -8.12 1.99 -10.47
CA LEU A 116 -6.80 1.50 -10.83
C LEU A 116 -6.80 0.67 -12.11
N LYS A 117 -7.90 0.01 -12.44
CA LYS A 117 -8.08 -0.74 -13.70
C LYS A 117 -8.03 0.17 -14.94
N LYS A 118 -8.22 1.49 -14.77
CA LYS A 118 -8.10 2.49 -15.84
C LYS A 118 -6.64 2.87 -16.14
N VAL A 119 -5.71 2.48 -15.28
CA VAL A 119 -4.29 2.79 -15.44
C VAL A 119 -3.70 1.96 -16.58
N SER A 120 -2.95 2.60 -17.46
CA SER A 120 -2.31 1.94 -18.60
C SER A 120 -1.45 0.76 -18.17
N ARG A 121 -1.63 -0.38 -18.82
CA ARG A 121 -0.94 -1.66 -18.56
C ARG A 121 -1.23 -2.32 -17.23
N LEU A 122 -2.10 -1.78 -16.41
CA LEU A 122 -2.57 -2.42 -15.18
C LEU A 122 -3.78 -3.29 -15.53
N GLY A 123 -3.52 -4.53 -15.92
CA GLY A 123 -4.57 -5.49 -16.25
C GLY A 123 -5.22 -6.11 -15.02
N GLU A 124 -6.31 -6.85 -15.25
CA GLU A 124 -7.11 -7.49 -14.19
C GLU A 124 -6.26 -8.36 -13.24
N LYS A 125 -5.42 -9.22 -13.80
CA LYS A 125 -4.52 -10.09 -13.03
C LYS A 125 -3.57 -9.31 -12.10
N THR A 126 -3.04 -8.20 -12.57
CA THR A 126 -2.17 -7.33 -11.78
C THR A 126 -2.96 -6.61 -10.70
N PHE A 127 -4.17 -6.17 -11.04
CA PHE A 127 -5.09 -5.58 -10.07
C PHE A 127 -5.41 -6.54 -8.94
N GLU A 128 -5.81 -7.77 -9.24
CA GLU A 128 -6.08 -8.82 -8.25
C GLU A 128 -4.88 -9.06 -7.31
N GLN A 129 -3.67 -9.09 -7.84
CA GLN A 129 -2.47 -9.28 -7.02
C GLN A 129 -2.14 -8.10 -6.11
N ALA A 130 -2.36 -6.87 -6.56
CA ALA A 130 -1.95 -5.66 -5.86
C ALA A 130 -3.04 -5.03 -5.00
N ALA A 131 -4.32 -5.26 -5.31
CA ALA A 131 -5.46 -4.53 -4.74
C ALA A 131 -5.55 -4.61 -3.21
N GLY A 132 -5.20 -5.75 -2.63
CA GLY A 132 -5.20 -5.93 -1.17
C GLY A 132 -4.18 -5.06 -0.44
N PHE A 133 -3.13 -4.61 -1.12
CA PHE A 133 -2.03 -3.81 -0.54
C PHE A 133 -2.14 -2.32 -0.87
N LEU A 134 -2.98 -1.96 -1.83
CA LEU A 134 -3.22 -0.57 -2.23
C LEU A 134 -4.43 0.00 -1.46
N ARG A 135 -4.29 1.23 -0.97
CA ARG A 135 -5.32 1.94 -0.20
C ARG A 135 -5.78 3.18 -0.95
N VAL A 136 -7.07 3.52 -0.78
CA VAL A 136 -7.64 4.80 -1.17
C VAL A 136 -8.23 5.42 0.10
N MET A 137 -7.43 6.23 0.81
CA MET A 137 -7.75 6.67 2.17
C MET A 137 -9.01 7.54 2.27
N ASN A 138 -9.30 8.39 1.32
CA ASN A 138 -10.45 9.29 1.33
C ASN A 138 -11.37 9.03 0.14
N GLY A 139 -11.53 7.75 -0.23
CA GLY A 139 -12.36 7.32 -1.33
C GLY A 139 -13.84 7.23 -1.02
N ASP A 140 -14.60 6.84 -2.03
CA ASP A 140 -16.07 6.70 -1.93
C ASP A 140 -16.46 5.44 -1.15
N ASN A 141 -15.66 4.37 -1.24
CA ASN A 141 -15.89 3.12 -0.53
C ASN A 141 -14.98 3.02 0.71
N PRO A 142 -15.52 2.94 1.94
CA PRO A 142 -14.72 2.80 3.15
C PRO A 142 -13.79 1.58 3.16
N LEU A 143 -14.19 0.49 2.49
CA LEU A 143 -13.38 -0.72 2.40
C LEU A 143 -12.08 -0.52 1.61
N ASP A 144 -12.04 0.46 0.71
CA ASP A 144 -10.85 0.78 -0.06
C ASP A 144 -9.71 1.36 0.81
N ALA A 145 -10.03 1.86 2.00
CA ALA A 145 -9.03 2.29 2.98
C ALA A 145 -8.51 1.14 3.86
N SER A 146 -9.15 -0.03 3.82
CA SER A 146 -8.83 -1.19 4.67
C SER A 146 -7.86 -2.18 4.02
N ALA A 147 -7.45 -3.21 4.76
CA ALA A 147 -6.67 -4.33 4.24
C ALA A 147 -7.52 -5.37 3.47
N VAL A 148 -8.83 -5.25 3.53
CA VAL A 148 -9.76 -6.19 2.91
C VAL A 148 -9.60 -6.19 1.39
N HIS A 149 -9.47 -7.38 0.80
CA HIS A 149 -9.36 -7.53 -0.65
C HIS A 149 -10.72 -7.28 -1.32
N PRO A 150 -10.80 -6.63 -2.49
CA PRO A 150 -12.07 -6.34 -3.17
C PRO A 150 -12.96 -7.55 -3.41
N GLU A 151 -12.39 -8.72 -3.65
CA GLU A 151 -13.14 -9.98 -3.83
C GLU A 151 -13.99 -10.34 -2.59
N THR A 152 -13.57 -9.91 -1.41
CA THR A 152 -14.28 -10.22 -0.16
C THR A 152 -15.24 -9.13 0.28
N TYR A 153 -15.41 -8.04 -0.48
CA TYR A 153 -16.39 -6.99 -0.18
C TYR A 153 -17.82 -7.50 -0.01
N PRO A 154 -18.31 -8.44 -0.86
CA PRO A 154 -19.64 -9.01 -0.65
C PRO A 154 -19.81 -9.71 0.71
N LEU A 155 -18.74 -10.35 1.21
CA LEU A 155 -18.74 -10.96 2.55
C LEU A 155 -18.87 -9.89 3.64
N VAL A 156 -18.08 -8.81 3.56
CA VAL A 156 -18.15 -7.72 4.54
C VAL A 156 -19.53 -7.02 4.52
N GLN A 157 -20.09 -6.80 3.33
CA GLN A 157 -21.43 -6.24 3.20
C GLN A 157 -22.49 -7.13 3.83
N ARG A 158 -22.39 -8.46 3.69
CA ARG A 158 -23.27 -9.43 4.33
C ARG A 158 -23.13 -9.41 5.85
N ILE A 159 -21.92 -9.31 6.38
CA ILE A 159 -21.66 -9.16 7.83
C ILE A 159 -22.30 -7.87 8.34
N ALA A 160 -22.12 -6.75 7.63
CA ALA A 160 -22.70 -5.47 7.98
C ALA A 160 -24.24 -5.51 8.02
N ALA A 161 -24.85 -6.13 7.01
CA ALA A 161 -26.31 -6.30 6.94
C ALA A 161 -26.84 -7.19 8.07
N ASP A 162 -26.18 -8.32 8.36
CA ASP A 162 -26.59 -9.26 9.42
C ASP A 162 -26.45 -8.65 10.82
N THR A 163 -25.46 -7.80 11.01
CA THR A 163 -25.20 -7.13 12.30
C THR A 163 -25.91 -5.78 12.44
N GLU A 164 -26.62 -5.32 11.41
CA GLU A 164 -27.29 -4.01 11.33
C GLU A 164 -26.33 -2.85 11.63
N ARG A 165 -25.04 -2.99 11.25
CA ARG A 165 -23.99 -1.99 11.50
C ARG A 165 -23.48 -1.40 10.20
N ASP A 166 -23.11 -0.12 10.27
CA ASP A 166 -22.40 0.53 9.16
C ASP A 166 -20.98 -0.04 9.00
N ILE A 167 -20.54 -0.20 7.76
CA ILE A 167 -19.21 -0.73 7.41
C ILE A 167 -18.10 0.09 8.09
N ARG A 168 -18.23 1.41 8.16
CA ARG A 168 -17.23 2.27 8.83
C ARG A 168 -17.09 1.96 10.32
N SER A 169 -18.19 1.55 10.97
CA SER A 169 -18.19 1.21 12.38
C SER A 169 -17.61 -0.19 12.66
N LEU A 170 -17.56 -1.05 11.64
CA LEU A 170 -16.98 -2.38 11.73
C LEU A 170 -15.46 -2.35 11.55
N ILE A 171 -14.96 -1.44 10.69
CA ILE A 171 -13.53 -1.32 10.42
C ILE A 171 -12.79 -0.93 11.72
N GLY A 172 -11.92 -1.85 12.19
CA GLY A 172 -11.13 -1.65 13.39
C GLY A 172 -11.80 -2.05 14.72
N ASP A 173 -13.09 -2.43 14.74
CA ASP A 173 -13.75 -2.93 15.95
C ASP A 173 -13.47 -4.44 16.15
N SER A 174 -12.20 -4.77 16.36
CA SER A 174 -11.75 -6.15 16.58
C SER A 174 -12.42 -6.81 17.78
N ALA A 175 -12.87 -6.02 18.78
CA ALA A 175 -13.54 -6.56 19.96
C ALA A 175 -14.95 -7.09 19.64
N PHE A 176 -15.63 -6.43 18.73
CA PHE A 176 -16.93 -6.87 18.23
C PHE A 176 -16.78 -8.02 17.23
N LEU A 177 -15.92 -7.88 16.24
CA LEU A 177 -15.73 -8.87 15.17
C LEU A 177 -15.36 -10.25 15.73
N LYS A 178 -14.49 -10.33 16.72
CA LYS A 178 -14.10 -11.58 17.40
C LYS A 178 -15.23 -12.28 18.15
N ARG A 179 -16.38 -11.64 18.36
CA ARG A 179 -17.55 -12.27 18.99
C ARG A 179 -18.48 -12.94 17.99
N LEU A 180 -18.30 -12.64 16.70
CA LEU A 180 -19.09 -13.24 15.64
C LEU A 180 -18.66 -14.68 15.41
N ASP A 181 -19.64 -15.57 15.13
CA ASP A 181 -19.33 -16.94 14.74
C ASP A 181 -18.97 -16.98 13.25
N PRO A 182 -17.71 -17.28 12.88
CA PRO A 182 -17.30 -17.34 11.48
C PRO A 182 -18.13 -18.33 10.64
N LYS A 183 -18.61 -19.42 11.25
CA LYS A 183 -19.39 -20.44 10.55
C LYS A 183 -20.69 -19.89 9.96
N LYS A 184 -21.27 -18.85 10.58
CA LYS A 184 -22.51 -18.21 10.12
C LYS A 184 -22.34 -17.56 8.74
N PHE A 185 -21.14 -17.10 8.43
CA PHE A 185 -20.82 -16.35 7.20
C PHE A 185 -20.07 -17.19 6.17
N THR A 186 -19.80 -18.46 6.46
CA THR A 186 -19.15 -19.40 5.56
C THR A 186 -20.14 -19.92 4.51
N ASP A 187 -19.73 -19.98 3.25
CA ASP A 187 -20.50 -20.54 2.14
C ASP A 187 -19.57 -21.20 1.10
N GLU A 188 -20.11 -21.57 -0.07
CA GLU A 188 -19.35 -22.19 -1.15
C GLU A 188 -18.26 -21.28 -1.74
N THR A 189 -18.45 -19.96 -1.65
CA THR A 189 -17.50 -18.95 -2.18
C THR A 189 -16.46 -18.55 -1.13
N PHE A 190 -16.91 -18.38 0.12
CA PHE A 190 -16.05 -17.92 1.22
C PHE A 190 -15.92 -19.02 2.28
N GLY A 191 -14.79 -19.71 2.24
CA GLY A 191 -14.47 -20.76 3.21
C GLY A 191 -14.16 -20.19 4.62
N LEU A 192 -14.20 -21.08 5.62
CA LEU A 192 -13.92 -20.72 7.02
C LEU A 192 -12.62 -19.94 7.23
N PRO A 193 -11.47 -20.26 6.58
CA PRO A 193 -10.26 -19.47 6.72
C PRO A 193 -10.45 -18.01 6.30
N THR A 194 -11.05 -17.78 5.11
CA THR A 194 -11.30 -16.43 4.58
C THR A 194 -12.20 -15.62 5.51
N VAL A 195 -13.26 -16.23 6.04
CA VAL A 195 -14.16 -15.56 6.98
C VAL A 195 -13.45 -15.23 8.28
N THR A 196 -12.59 -16.12 8.77
CA THR A 196 -11.80 -15.89 10.00
C THR A 196 -10.78 -14.74 9.83
N ASP A 197 -10.17 -14.61 8.65
CA ASP A 197 -9.23 -13.53 8.36
C ASP A 197 -9.92 -12.16 8.25
N ILE A 198 -11.20 -12.13 7.90
CA ILE A 198 -11.98 -10.90 7.81
C ILE A 198 -12.53 -10.45 9.18
N LEU A 199 -12.79 -11.38 10.11
CA LEU A 199 -13.31 -11.13 11.45
C LEU A 199 -12.20 -10.91 12.49
#